data_44dc97b8fcf6f3ae7988e73535449ac8
#
_entry.id   44dc97b8fcf6f3ae7988e73535449ac8
#
_cell.length_a   1.000
_cell.length_b   1.000
_cell.length_c   1.000
_cell.angle_alpha   90.00
_cell.angle_beta   90.00
_cell.angle_gamma   90.00
#
_symmetry.space_group_name_H-M   'P 1'
#
loop_
_entity.id
_entity.type
_entity.pdbx_description
1 polymer ?
#
loop_
_entity_poly.entity_id
_entity_poly.type
_entity_poly.pdbx_seq_one_letter_code
_entity_poly.pdbx_strand_id
1 'polypeptide(L)'
;MGFHVTPLRSGSSGNLTLVEHAGTVLLVDAGLPSQRGLVAALSEADRGWDDVDALLVSHLHSDHVNGSAVGCCARFEIPIHLHRKNLDGFSKKVLSRSPDSCPVRPFTDGETFSIGSIGIEPFRVPHDARGVTCGFALTSTSRDVRVSMATDLGQNENGLFERFLDSDLILIEANYDEEMLNRSPRLDRGRVGSNVGHFSNAQAGKFLVRVVQESRKAPQAVVLCHLSADHNTPELARRTVREILSGYGFGDVPVHAARREGPSRKFTV
;
A
#
# COMPACT_ATOMS: atom_id res chain seq x y z
N MET A 1 16.67 5.24 -16.02
CA MET A 1 16.82 4.79 -14.61
C MET A 1 15.55 4.04 -14.22
N GLY A 2 15.66 2.88 -13.55
CA GLY A 2 14.50 2.07 -13.19
C GLY A 2 13.63 2.73 -12.12
N PHE A 3 12.32 2.43 -12.15
CA PHE A 3 11.39 2.73 -11.07
C PHE A 3 11.32 1.48 -10.18
N HIS A 4 11.71 1.61 -8.92
CA HIS A 4 11.84 0.48 -8.00
C HIS A 4 10.80 0.54 -6.89
N VAL A 5 10.19 -0.59 -6.59
CA VAL A 5 9.25 -0.72 -5.48
C VAL A 5 9.60 -1.97 -4.66
N THR A 6 9.75 -1.79 -3.36
CA THR A 6 10.08 -2.87 -2.44
C THR A 6 9.15 -2.82 -1.22
N PRO A 7 8.11 -3.68 -1.12
CA PRO A 7 7.40 -3.84 0.13
C PRO A 7 8.35 -4.41 1.19
N LEU A 8 8.70 -3.62 2.18
CA LEU A 8 9.60 -4.03 3.28
C LEU A 8 8.85 -4.81 4.35
N ARG A 9 7.60 -4.42 4.59
CA ARG A 9 6.65 -5.10 5.50
C ARG A 9 5.24 -4.94 4.95
N SER A 10 4.41 -5.97 5.07
CA SER A 10 3.03 -5.90 4.59
C SER A 10 2.09 -6.78 5.41
N GLY A 11 1.14 -6.16 6.09
CA GLY A 11 0.11 -6.81 6.91
C GLY A 11 -0.21 -6.03 8.18
N SER A 12 -1.16 -6.50 8.96
CA SER A 12 -1.69 -5.84 10.17
C SER A 12 -0.68 -5.65 11.33
N SER A 13 0.53 -6.19 11.22
CA SER A 13 1.65 -5.92 12.15
C SER A 13 2.47 -4.68 11.77
N GLY A 14 2.23 -4.11 10.61
CA GLY A 14 2.85 -2.91 10.09
C GLY A 14 3.12 -2.98 8.59
N ASN A 15 2.81 -1.89 7.91
CA ASN A 15 3.03 -1.71 6.47
C ASN A 15 4.16 -0.70 6.27
N LEU A 16 5.05 -0.99 5.33
CA LEU A 16 6.15 -0.12 4.94
C LEU A 16 6.59 -0.51 3.52
N THR A 17 6.38 0.39 2.57
CA THR A 17 6.82 0.18 1.18
C THR A 17 7.80 1.27 0.78
N LEU A 18 8.96 0.85 0.28
CA LEU A 18 10.00 1.71 -0.27
C LEU A 18 9.77 1.88 -1.78
N VAL A 19 9.77 3.12 -2.24
CA VAL A 19 9.66 3.48 -3.66
C VAL A 19 10.84 4.37 -4.04
N GLU A 20 11.54 4.02 -5.12
CA GLU A 20 12.76 4.71 -5.53
C GLU A 20 12.73 4.99 -7.04
N HIS A 21 13.01 6.22 -7.43
CA HIS A 21 13.20 6.59 -8.84
C HIS A 21 14.11 7.81 -8.97
N ALA A 22 15.12 7.71 -9.85
CA ALA A 22 16.01 8.81 -10.26
C ALA A 22 16.51 9.68 -9.08
N GLY A 23 16.95 9.05 -8.00
CA GLY A 23 17.47 9.70 -6.80
C GLY A 23 16.42 10.10 -5.76
N THR A 24 15.12 9.98 -6.07
CA THR A 24 14.04 10.17 -5.10
C THR A 24 13.74 8.89 -4.35
N VAL A 25 13.62 8.99 -3.02
CA VAL A 25 13.32 7.89 -2.09
C VAL A 25 12.05 8.23 -1.31
N LEU A 26 10.98 7.50 -1.55
CA LEU A 26 9.69 7.71 -0.94
C LEU A 26 9.29 6.49 -0.10
N LEU A 27 8.76 6.70 1.08
CA LEU A 27 8.08 5.68 1.86
C LEU A 27 6.56 5.80 1.68
N VAL A 28 5.89 4.69 1.45
CA VAL A 28 4.43 4.61 1.53
C VAL A 28 4.08 3.79 2.75
N ASP A 29 3.42 4.45 3.70
CA ASP A 29 3.17 4.00 5.06
C ASP A 29 4.44 3.69 5.87
N ALA A 30 4.35 3.70 7.19
CA ALA A 30 5.41 3.36 8.12
C ALA A 30 4.82 2.91 9.48
N GLY A 31 4.04 1.82 9.45
CA GLY A 31 3.22 1.38 10.57
C GLY A 31 3.91 0.43 11.57
N LEU A 32 5.21 0.21 11.48
CA LEU A 32 5.91 -0.66 12.41
C LEU A 32 5.89 -0.09 13.84
N PRO A 33 5.75 -0.94 14.87
CA PRO A 33 5.46 -0.49 16.23
C PRO A 33 6.62 0.23 16.93
N SER A 34 7.84 0.14 16.40
CA SER A 34 9.02 0.76 17.02
C SER A 34 9.94 1.45 16.01
N GLN A 35 10.59 2.54 16.45
CA GLN A 35 11.62 3.21 15.63
C GLN A 35 12.77 2.26 15.27
N ARG A 36 13.19 1.40 16.20
CA ARG A 36 14.22 0.39 15.92
C ARG A 36 13.80 -0.56 14.79
N GLY A 37 12.55 -0.99 14.80
CA GLY A 37 12.00 -1.83 13.72
C GLY A 37 11.95 -1.11 12.37
N LEU A 38 11.57 0.16 12.36
CA LEU A 38 11.57 1.00 11.16
C LEU A 38 13.00 1.19 10.60
N VAL A 39 13.96 1.49 11.47
CA VAL A 39 15.39 1.62 11.08
C VAL A 39 15.91 0.30 10.51
N ALA A 40 15.66 -0.82 11.20
CA ALA A 40 16.10 -2.14 10.74
C ALA A 40 15.50 -2.50 9.38
N ALA A 41 14.21 -2.22 9.17
CA ALA A 41 13.54 -2.52 7.91
C ALA A 41 14.11 -1.74 6.70
N LEU A 42 14.50 -0.48 6.90
CA LEU A 42 15.18 0.30 5.84
C LEU A 42 16.60 -0.21 5.60
N SER A 43 17.34 -0.55 6.68
CA SER A 43 18.69 -1.10 6.55
C SER A 43 18.73 -2.44 5.81
N GLU A 44 17.68 -3.25 5.88
CA GLU A 44 17.54 -4.50 5.09
C GLU A 44 17.41 -4.22 3.57
N ALA A 45 17.12 -2.98 3.18
CA ALA A 45 17.07 -2.52 1.79
C ALA A 45 18.26 -1.58 1.45
N ASP A 46 19.33 -1.60 2.24
CA ASP A 46 20.50 -0.73 2.10
C ASP A 46 20.15 0.77 2.09
N ARG A 47 19.19 1.18 2.95
CA ARG A 47 18.77 2.58 3.13
C ARG A 47 18.76 3.00 4.59
N GLY A 48 19.03 4.29 4.81
CA GLY A 48 18.84 4.98 6.07
C GLY A 48 17.63 5.92 6.01
N TRP A 49 17.22 6.47 7.15
CA TRP A 49 16.20 7.51 7.22
C TRP A 49 16.67 8.84 6.62
N ASP A 50 17.96 9.08 6.60
CA ASP A 50 18.62 10.20 5.93
C ASP A 50 18.56 10.15 4.40
N ASP A 51 18.28 8.99 3.82
CA ASP A 51 18.02 8.83 2.38
C ASP A 51 16.59 9.22 1.98
N VAL A 52 15.64 9.32 2.93
CA VAL A 52 14.20 9.42 2.65
C VAL A 52 13.77 10.85 2.41
N ASP A 53 13.19 11.13 1.24
CA ASP A 53 12.68 12.46 0.87
C ASP A 53 11.28 12.74 1.44
N ALA A 54 10.42 11.72 1.61
CA ALA A 54 9.09 11.90 2.18
C ALA A 54 8.45 10.58 2.64
N LEU A 55 7.49 10.71 3.59
CA LEU A 55 6.54 9.67 3.97
C LEU A 55 5.15 10.01 3.41
N LEU A 56 4.59 9.14 2.59
CA LEU A 56 3.23 9.23 2.06
C LEU A 56 2.33 8.28 2.87
N VAL A 57 1.28 8.82 3.51
CA VAL A 57 0.40 8.08 4.41
C VAL A 57 -0.94 7.79 3.74
N SER A 58 -1.32 6.52 3.64
CA SER A 58 -2.59 6.08 3.08
C SER A 58 -3.77 6.44 4.00
N HIS A 59 -3.68 6.11 5.29
CA HIS A 59 -4.69 6.39 6.30
C HIS A 59 -4.14 6.30 7.73
N LEU A 60 -5.01 6.49 8.75
CA LEU A 60 -4.58 6.67 10.13
C LEU A 60 -4.63 5.40 11.02
N HIS A 61 -4.75 4.20 10.48
CA HIS A 61 -4.57 3.00 11.31
C HIS A 61 -3.11 2.90 11.78
N SER A 62 -2.89 2.28 12.94
CA SER A 62 -1.58 2.26 13.59
C SER A 62 -0.54 1.42 12.87
N ASP A 63 -0.99 0.48 12.06
CA ASP A 63 -0.17 -0.35 11.18
C ASP A 63 0.18 0.34 9.83
N HIS A 64 -0.24 1.59 9.64
CA HIS A 64 0.13 2.47 8.51
C HIS A 64 0.87 3.72 8.96
N VAL A 65 0.46 4.34 10.08
CA VAL A 65 1.21 5.45 10.68
C VAL A 65 1.00 5.49 12.20
N ASN A 66 2.09 5.70 12.93
CA ASN A 66 2.07 5.77 14.39
C ASN A 66 3.16 6.70 14.92
N GLY A 67 3.25 6.84 16.25
CA GLY A 67 4.22 7.72 16.91
C GLY A 67 5.68 7.38 16.63
N SER A 68 6.00 6.11 16.32
CA SER A 68 7.37 5.71 15.96
C SER A 68 7.78 6.28 14.61
N ALA A 69 6.90 6.21 13.60
CA ALA A 69 7.11 6.80 12.27
C ALA A 69 7.27 8.31 12.35
N VAL A 70 6.37 8.98 13.09
CA VAL A 70 6.44 10.44 13.29
C VAL A 70 7.73 10.86 14.00
N GLY A 71 8.15 10.09 15.00
CA GLY A 71 9.42 10.35 15.70
C GLY A 71 10.64 10.22 14.78
N CYS A 72 10.65 9.25 13.86
CA CYS A 72 11.68 9.16 12.83
C CYS A 72 11.61 10.35 11.86
N CYS A 73 10.42 10.67 11.34
CA CYS A 73 10.25 11.81 10.42
C CYS A 73 10.66 13.14 11.06
N ALA A 74 10.31 13.37 12.33
CA ALA A 74 10.73 14.57 13.05
C ALA A 74 12.25 14.66 13.23
N ARG A 75 12.90 13.54 13.57
CA ARG A 75 14.35 13.49 13.77
C ARG A 75 15.14 13.79 12.49
N PHE A 76 14.65 13.36 11.34
CA PHE A 76 15.33 13.50 10.06
C PHE A 76 14.68 14.59 9.16
N GLU A 77 13.78 15.41 9.72
CA GLU A 77 13.07 16.50 9.03
C GLU A 77 12.31 16.05 7.77
N ILE A 78 11.86 14.79 7.74
CA ILE A 78 11.17 14.19 6.61
C ILE A 78 9.70 14.67 6.58
N PRO A 79 9.22 15.27 5.48
CA PRO A 79 7.83 15.69 5.36
C PRO A 79 6.89 14.48 5.29
N ILE A 80 5.78 14.59 6.04
CA ILE A 80 4.67 13.62 6.01
C ILE A 80 3.56 14.16 5.12
N HIS A 81 3.26 13.43 4.04
CA HIS A 81 2.14 13.72 3.16
C HIS A 81 0.93 12.88 3.56
N LEU A 82 -0.19 13.52 3.87
CA LEU A 82 -1.43 12.82 4.21
C LEU A 82 -2.66 13.57 3.71
N HIS A 83 -3.77 12.84 3.56
CA HIS A 83 -5.00 13.45 3.08
C HIS A 83 -5.49 14.56 4.04
N ARG A 84 -5.92 15.71 3.49
CA ARG A 84 -6.34 16.90 4.26
C ARG A 84 -7.39 16.57 5.35
N LYS A 85 -8.34 15.69 5.04
CA LYS A 85 -9.37 15.27 6.01
C LYS A 85 -8.83 14.42 7.17
N ASN A 86 -7.59 13.96 7.09
CA ASN A 86 -6.93 13.17 8.14
C ASN A 86 -6.16 14.05 9.13
N LEU A 87 -5.95 15.34 8.87
CA LEU A 87 -5.14 16.25 9.70
C LEU A 87 -5.60 16.28 11.17
N ASP A 88 -6.90 16.45 11.41
CA ASP A 88 -7.44 16.52 12.79
C ASP A 88 -7.20 15.22 13.57
N GLY A 89 -7.46 14.07 12.91
CA GLY A 89 -7.20 12.75 13.49
C GLY A 89 -5.72 12.49 13.74
N PHE A 90 -4.85 12.91 12.81
CA PHE A 90 -3.41 12.80 12.91
C PHE A 90 -2.87 13.63 14.07
N SER A 91 -3.24 14.89 14.16
CA SER A 91 -2.82 15.79 15.25
C SER A 91 -3.21 15.24 16.62
N LYS A 92 -4.44 14.76 16.79
CA LYS A 92 -4.93 14.21 18.05
C LYS A 92 -4.29 12.87 18.44
N LYS A 93 -4.03 12.00 17.48
CA LYS A 93 -3.57 10.64 17.72
C LYS A 93 -2.06 10.53 17.80
N VAL A 94 -1.34 11.29 17.00
CA VAL A 94 0.07 11.09 16.73
C VAL A 94 0.92 12.27 17.19
N LEU A 95 0.60 13.51 16.80
CA LEU A 95 1.39 14.70 17.16
C LEU A 95 1.30 15.05 18.65
N SER A 96 0.21 14.68 19.35
CA SER A 96 0.11 14.88 20.79
C SER A 96 1.21 14.17 21.60
N ARG A 97 1.90 13.22 20.99
CA ARG A 97 3.00 12.45 21.59
C ARG A 97 4.40 12.86 21.09
N SER A 98 4.46 13.74 20.10
CA SER A 98 5.71 14.26 19.52
C SER A 98 5.45 15.71 19.08
N PRO A 99 5.55 16.68 20.01
CA PRO A 99 5.24 18.08 19.71
C PRO A 99 6.24 18.77 18.79
N ASP A 100 7.41 18.19 18.56
CA ASP A 100 8.44 18.78 17.72
C ASP A 100 8.18 18.51 16.25
N SER A 101 7.74 19.51 15.60
CA SER A 101 7.53 19.86 14.20
C SER A 101 8.09 18.89 13.14
N CYS A 102 7.36 17.78 12.91
CA CYS A 102 7.49 17.10 11.62
C CYS A 102 6.74 17.92 10.56
N PRO A 103 7.35 18.25 9.42
CA PRO A 103 6.67 18.97 8.36
C PRO A 103 5.49 18.14 7.81
N VAL A 104 4.27 18.67 7.91
CA VAL A 104 3.08 18.01 7.37
C VAL A 104 2.65 18.72 6.09
N ARG A 105 2.45 17.95 5.02
CA ARG A 105 2.03 18.41 3.70
C ARG A 105 0.70 17.75 3.34
N PRO A 106 -0.44 18.47 3.49
CA PRO A 106 -1.74 17.89 3.16
C PRO A 106 -1.97 17.85 1.65
N PHE A 107 -2.60 16.76 1.20
CA PHE A 107 -3.13 16.62 -0.15
C PHE A 107 -4.64 16.34 -0.15
N THR A 108 -5.28 16.41 -1.32
CA THR A 108 -6.66 15.96 -1.57
C THR A 108 -6.68 14.85 -2.62
N ASP A 109 -7.66 13.96 -2.53
CA ASP A 109 -7.88 12.93 -3.54
C ASP A 109 -8.17 13.56 -4.92
N GLY A 110 -7.60 12.99 -5.97
CA GLY A 110 -7.69 13.49 -7.35
C GLY A 110 -6.75 14.66 -7.69
N GLU A 111 -6.07 15.25 -6.70
CA GLU A 111 -5.06 16.29 -6.92
C GLU A 111 -3.68 15.65 -7.13
N THR A 112 -3.13 15.78 -8.32
CA THR A 112 -1.79 15.25 -8.65
C THR A 112 -0.71 16.21 -8.16
N PHE A 113 0.30 15.68 -7.48
CA PHE A 113 1.50 16.42 -7.07
C PHE A 113 2.76 15.58 -7.28
N SER A 114 3.93 16.16 -7.07
CA SER A 114 5.20 15.44 -7.23
C SER A 114 6.07 15.56 -5.98
N ILE A 115 6.82 14.51 -5.70
CA ILE A 115 7.95 14.50 -4.76
C ILE A 115 9.17 14.08 -5.56
N GLY A 116 10.11 14.99 -5.72
CA GLY A 116 11.28 14.78 -6.59
C GLY A 116 10.87 14.32 -7.99
N SER A 117 11.34 13.15 -8.40
CA SER A 117 11.09 12.55 -9.71
C SER A 117 9.83 11.67 -9.78
N ILE A 118 9.04 11.58 -8.70
CA ILE A 118 7.85 10.73 -8.60
C ILE A 118 6.60 11.60 -8.59
N GLY A 119 5.75 11.45 -9.60
CA GLY A 119 4.39 11.99 -9.64
C GLY A 119 3.44 11.11 -8.82
N ILE A 120 2.52 11.73 -8.08
CA ILE A 120 1.60 11.06 -7.16
C ILE A 120 0.17 11.50 -7.46
N GLU A 121 -0.69 10.56 -7.74
CA GLU A 121 -2.14 10.74 -7.88
C GLU A 121 -2.83 9.94 -6.78
N PRO A 122 -3.28 10.59 -5.68
CA PRO A 122 -4.05 9.92 -4.64
C PRO A 122 -5.49 9.71 -5.09
N PHE A 123 -6.06 8.56 -4.75
CA PHE A 123 -7.46 8.24 -4.99
C PHE A 123 -8.08 7.56 -3.76
N ARG A 124 -9.38 7.78 -3.55
CA ARG A 124 -10.07 7.17 -2.40
C ARG A 124 -10.27 5.68 -2.59
N VAL A 125 -10.19 4.97 -1.47
CA VAL A 125 -10.60 3.58 -1.36
C VAL A 125 -11.56 3.40 -0.17
N PRO A 126 -12.59 2.52 -0.29
CA PRO A 126 -13.53 2.28 0.81
C PRO A 126 -12.87 1.47 1.92
N HIS A 127 -12.77 2.07 3.10
CA HIS A 127 -12.27 1.43 4.30
C HIS A 127 -12.80 2.13 5.56
N ASP A 128 -12.93 1.40 6.66
CA ASP A 128 -13.54 1.88 7.91
C ASP A 128 -12.58 2.71 8.80
N ALA A 129 -11.47 3.17 8.25
CA ALA A 129 -10.58 4.09 8.94
C ALA A 129 -11.21 5.45 9.18
N ARG A 130 -10.88 6.07 10.31
CA ARG A 130 -11.27 7.46 10.56
C ARG A 130 -10.66 8.40 9.53
N GLY A 131 -11.52 9.19 8.88
CA GLY A 131 -11.11 10.13 7.84
C GLY A 131 -11.23 9.54 6.43
N VAL A 132 -10.17 9.60 5.66
CA VAL A 132 -10.12 9.09 4.28
C VAL A 132 -8.97 8.10 4.14
N THR A 133 -9.25 6.96 3.52
CA THR A 133 -8.23 6.02 3.07
C THR A 133 -7.93 6.28 1.60
N CYS A 134 -6.65 6.33 1.25
CA CYS A 134 -6.17 6.57 -0.11
C CYS A 134 -5.34 5.37 -0.61
N GLY A 135 -5.57 5.02 -1.87
CA GLY A 135 -4.58 4.39 -2.72
C GLY A 135 -3.80 5.44 -3.51
N PHE A 136 -2.75 5.03 -4.18
CA PHE A 136 -1.86 5.91 -4.93
C PHE A 136 -1.53 5.33 -6.30
N ALA A 137 -1.62 6.16 -7.35
CA ALA A 137 -0.96 5.90 -8.61
C ALA A 137 0.32 6.75 -8.66
N LEU A 138 1.46 6.07 -8.74
CA LEU A 138 2.79 6.67 -8.77
C LEU A 138 3.31 6.59 -10.21
N THR A 139 3.87 7.68 -10.70
CA THR A 139 4.41 7.75 -12.06
C THR A 139 5.81 8.32 -12.04
N SER A 140 6.67 7.91 -13.00
CA SER A 140 7.87 8.68 -13.29
C SER A 140 7.50 10.06 -13.82
N THR A 141 8.34 11.06 -13.64
CA THR A 141 8.10 12.42 -14.20
C THR A 141 8.04 12.41 -15.73
N SER A 142 8.73 11.47 -16.39
CA SER A 142 8.58 11.20 -17.83
C SER A 142 7.24 10.53 -18.18
N ARG A 143 6.51 10.02 -17.19
CA ARG A 143 5.27 9.26 -17.33
C ARG A 143 5.36 7.97 -18.13
N ASP A 144 6.57 7.42 -18.26
CA ASP A 144 6.81 6.16 -18.98
C ASP A 144 6.48 4.94 -18.11
N VAL A 145 6.45 5.12 -16.78
CA VAL A 145 6.16 4.09 -15.79
C VAL A 145 4.97 4.50 -14.93
N ARG A 146 4.06 3.55 -14.68
CA ARG A 146 2.94 3.70 -13.74
C ARG A 146 2.91 2.53 -12.75
N VAL A 147 2.86 2.85 -11.47
CA VAL A 147 2.66 1.90 -10.37
C VAL A 147 1.40 2.27 -9.63
N SER A 148 0.42 1.37 -9.56
CA SER A 148 -0.80 1.60 -8.77
C SER A 148 -0.82 0.72 -7.54
N MET A 149 -1.20 1.30 -6.39
CA MET A 149 -1.21 0.60 -5.13
C MET A 149 -2.40 0.98 -4.25
N ALA A 150 -3.03 -0.02 -3.65
CA ALA A 150 -4.03 0.15 -2.61
C ALA A 150 -4.05 -1.05 -1.67
N THR A 151 -4.03 -0.76 -0.39
CA THR A 151 -4.27 -1.69 0.72
C THR A 151 -5.48 -1.20 1.51
N ASP A 152 -6.05 -2.06 2.33
CA ASP A 152 -7.24 -1.73 3.11
C ASP A 152 -8.42 -1.34 2.23
N LEU A 153 -8.81 -2.31 1.40
CA LEU A 153 -9.85 -2.23 0.41
C LEU A 153 -11.07 -3.04 0.84
N GLY A 154 -12.19 -2.38 1.17
CA GLY A 154 -13.42 -3.06 1.57
C GLY A 154 -14.22 -3.63 0.41
N GLN A 155 -14.42 -2.88 -0.64
CA GLN A 155 -15.13 -3.34 -1.84
C GLN A 155 -14.63 -2.65 -3.11
N ASN A 156 -14.97 -3.23 -4.26
CA ASN A 156 -14.74 -2.59 -5.54
C ASN A 156 -15.85 -1.57 -5.81
N GLU A 157 -15.56 -0.29 -5.59
CA GLU A 157 -16.46 0.80 -5.98
C GLU A 157 -16.36 1.13 -7.47
N ASN A 158 -17.42 1.71 -8.01
CA ASN A 158 -17.46 2.14 -9.42
C ASN A 158 -16.30 3.11 -9.71
N GLY A 159 -15.52 2.79 -10.73
CA GLY A 159 -14.37 3.61 -11.15
C GLY A 159 -13.04 3.32 -10.44
N LEU A 160 -13.01 2.54 -9.36
CA LEU A 160 -11.76 2.23 -8.68
C LEU A 160 -10.75 1.51 -9.60
N PHE A 161 -11.21 0.55 -10.40
CA PHE A 161 -10.35 -0.20 -11.31
C PHE A 161 -9.65 0.69 -12.35
N GLU A 162 -10.28 1.82 -12.74
CA GLU A 162 -9.71 2.80 -13.68
C GLU A 162 -8.38 3.38 -13.17
N ARG A 163 -8.20 3.43 -11.85
CA ARG A 163 -6.95 3.90 -11.21
C ARG A 163 -5.79 2.93 -11.38
N PHE A 164 -6.08 1.70 -11.79
CA PHE A 164 -5.11 0.63 -12.00
C PHE A 164 -4.84 0.34 -13.47
N LEU A 165 -5.59 0.96 -14.40
CA LEU A 165 -5.39 0.73 -15.83
C LEU A 165 -3.98 1.13 -16.27
N ASP A 166 -3.46 0.36 -17.21
CA ASP A 166 -2.15 0.56 -17.83
C ASP A 166 -0.97 0.60 -16.86
N SER A 167 -1.12 0.08 -15.64
CA SER A 167 -0.04 0.03 -14.66
C SER A 167 1.01 -1.01 -15.03
N ASP A 168 2.27 -0.65 -14.91
CA ASP A 168 3.41 -1.57 -15.08
C ASP A 168 3.55 -2.51 -13.88
N LEU A 169 3.24 -2.00 -12.69
CA LEU A 169 3.24 -2.76 -11.44
C LEU A 169 1.97 -2.44 -10.65
N ILE A 170 1.32 -3.47 -10.13
CA ILE A 170 0.14 -3.34 -9.29
C ILE A 170 0.44 -3.93 -7.91
N LEU A 171 0.25 -3.13 -6.86
CA LEU A 171 0.21 -3.60 -5.48
C LEU A 171 -1.23 -3.53 -4.99
N ILE A 172 -1.84 -4.67 -4.67
CA ILE A 172 -3.25 -4.73 -4.29
C ILE A 172 -3.46 -5.62 -3.07
N GLU A 173 -4.44 -5.26 -2.25
CA GLU A 173 -4.81 -6.11 -1.12
C GLU A 173 -5.34 -7.47 -1.54
N ALA A 174 -4.92 -8.51 -0.80
CA ALA A 174 -5.55 -9.84 -0.77
C ALA A 174 -5.50 -10.33 0.67
N ASN A 175 -6.38 -9.77 1.51
CA ASN A 175 -6.27 -9.91 2.95
C ASN A 175 -6.62 -11.32 3.42
N TYR A 176 -7.74 -11.88 2.96
CA TYR A 176 -8.24 -13.14 3.50
C TYR A 176 -8.70 -14.13 2.42
N ASP A 177 -8.64 -15.40 2.79
CA ASP A 177 -9.34 -16.49 2.14
C ASP A 177 -10.75 -16.61 2.75
N GLU A 178 -11.77 -16.75 1.91
CA GLU A 178 -13.18 -16.75 2.32
C GLU A 178 -13.51 -17.94 3.21
N GLU A 179 -12.93 -19.11 2.95
CA GLU A 179 -13.16 -20.31 3.74
C GLU A 179 -12.48 -20.22 5.11
N MET A 180 -11.24 -19.72 5.15
CA MET A 180 -10.53 -19.48 6.41
C MET A 180 -11.25 -18.45 7.27
N LEU A 181 -11.72 -17.35 6.69
CA LEU A 181 -12.48 -16.34 7.42
C LEU A 181 -13.81 -16.89 7.97
N ASN A 182 -14.56 -17.65 7.15
CA ASN A 182 -15.84 -18.22 7.56
C ASN A 182 -15.70 -19.22 8.71
N ARG A 183 -14.59 -19.94 8.78
CA ARG A 183 -14.28 -20.88 9.86
C ARG A 183 -13.65 -20.22 11.09
N SER A 184 -13.32 -18.94 11.01
CA SER A 184 -12.64 -18.23 12.10
C SER A 184 -13.54 -18.09 13.34
N PRO A 185 -13.02 -18.37 14.54
CA PRO A 185 -13.72 -18.10 15.79
C PRO A 185 -13.69 -16.61 16.19
N ARG A 186 -12.96 -15.76 15.46
CA ARG A 186 -12.79 -14.35 15.79
C ARG A 186 -14.10 -13.57 15.67
N LEU A 187 -14.34 -12.68 16.62
CA LEU A 187 -15.55 -11.85 16.66
C LEU A 187 -15.57 -10.76 15.57
N ASP A 188 -14.41 -10.34 15.10
CA ASP A 188 -14.24 -9.28 14.11
C ASP A 188 -14.35 -9.75 12.64
N ARG A 189 -14.59 -11.06 12.42
CA ARG A 189 -14.69 -11.63 11.05
C ARG A 189 -15.72 -10.92 10.16
N GLY A 190 -16.84 -10.48 10.75
CA GLY A 190 -17.89 -9.74 10.02
C GLY A 190 -17.41 -8.37 9.55
N ARG A 191 -16.57 -7.69 10.33
CA ARG A 191 -15.91 -6.44 9.93
C ARG A 191 -14.91 -6.69 8.82
N VAL A 192 -14.06 -7.72 8.96
CA VAL A 192 -13.03 -8.07 7.98
C VAL A 192 -13.64 -8.29 6.59
N GLY A 193 -14.71 -9.06 6.48
CA GLY A 193 -15.41 -9.35 5.22
C GLY A 193 -16.47 -8.32 4.79
N SER A 194 -16.58 -7.16 5.45
CA SER A 194 -17.56 -6.13 5.12
C SER A 194 -17.16 -5.29 3.92
N ASN A 195 -18.12 -4.50 3.40
CA ASN A 195 -17.89 -3.57 2.29
C ASN A 195 -16.88 -2.44 2.59
N VAL A 196 -16.55 -2.23 3.86
CA VAL A 196 -15.54 -1.28 4.32
C VAL A 196 -14.39 -1.99 5.09
N GLY A 197 -14.35 -3.31 5.04
CA GLY A 197 -13.31 -4.13 5.62
C GLY A 197 -12.11 -4.30 4.67
N HIS A 198 -11.95 -5.51 4.16
CA HIS A 198 -10.80 -5.89 3.34
C HIS A 198 -11.20 -6.73 2.11
N PHE A 199 -10.35 -6.78 1.10
CA PHE A 199 -10.52 -7.67 -0.05
C PHE A 199 -10.18 -9.11 0.28
N SER A 200 -11.03 -10.05 -0.15
CA SER A 200 -10.66 -11.46 -0.22
C SER A 200 -9.71 -11.73 -1.40
N ASN A 201 -9.07 -12.89 -1.37
CA ASN A 201 -8.27 -13.38 -2.50
C ASN A 201 -9.10 -13.42 -3.80
N ALA A 202 -10.36 -13.85 -3.71
CA ALA A 202 -11.26 -13.93 -4.85
C ALA A 202 -11.66 -12.56 -5.38
N GLN A 203 -11.93 -11.59 -4.50
CA GLN A 203 -12.20 -10.20 -4.90
C GLN A 203 -10.99 -9.57 -5.59
N ALA A 204 -9.78 -9.76 -5.07
CA ALA A 204 -8.55 -9.30 -5.70
C ALA A 204 -8.37 -9.89 -7.11
N GLY A 205 -8.58 -11.21 -7.25
CA GLY A 205 -8.49 -11.89 -8.54
C GLY A 205 -9.48 -11.34 -9.57
N LYS A 206 -10.76 -11.19 -9.19
CA LYS A 206 -11.80 -10.63 -10.07
C LYS A 206 -11.55 -9.18 -10.45
N PHE A 207 -11.06 -8.37 -9.51
CA PHE A 207 -10.65 -7.00 -9.76
C PHE A 207 -9.53 -6.93 -10.79
N LEU A 208 -8.49 -7.75 -10.63
CA LEU A 208 -7.36 -7.83 -11.55
C LEU A 208 -7.75 -8.30 -12.95
N VAL A 209 -8.69 -9.26 -13.06
CA VAL A 209 -9.24 -9.66 -14.36
C VAL A 209 -9.80 -8.44 -15.10
N ARG A 210 -10.63 -7.64 -14.43
CA ARG A 210 -11.20 -6.44 -15.03
C ARG A 210 -10.13 -5.42 -15.42
N VAL A 211 -9.16 -5.17 -14.54
CA VAL A 211 -8.04 -4.27 -14.83
C VAL A 211 -7.29 -4.72 -16.07
N VAL A 212 -6.92 -6.00 -16.17
CA VAL A 212 -6.15 -6.51 -17.32
C VAL A 212 -6.97 -6.50 -18.61
N GLN A 213 -8.28 -6.82 -18.55
CA GLN A 213 -9.17 -6.78 -19.70
C GLN A 213 -9.35 -5.39 -20.30
N GLU A 214 -9.41 -4.36 -19.45
CA GLU A 214 -9.66 -2.99 -19.87
C GLU A 214 -8.37 -2.17 -20.10
N SER A 215 -7.21 -2.72 -19.72
CA SER A 215 -5.90 -2.10 -19.95
C SER A 215 -5.39 -2.35 -21.37
N ARG A 216 -4.65 -1.38 -21.90
CA ARG A 216 -3.95 -1.50 -23.22
C ARG A 216 -2.72 -2.39 -23.14
N LYS A 217 -2.18 -2.60 -21.94
CA LYS A 217 -1.04 -3.48 -21.64
C LYS A 217 -1.27 -4.23 -20.34
N ALA A 218 -0.80 -5.47 -20.28
CA ALA A 218 -0.78 -6.22 -19.04
C ALA A 218 0.33 -5.68 -18.10
N PRO A 219 0.11 -5.75 -16.76
CA PRO A 219 1.16 -5.40 -15.82
C PRO A 219 2.34 -6.39 -15.89
N GLN A 220 3.56 -5.89 -15.69
CA GLN A 220 4.76 -6.71 -15.61
C GLN A 220 4.78 -7.59 -14.35
N ALA A 221 4.10 -7.14 -13.28
CA ALA A 221 3.86 -7.93 -12.09
C ALA A 221 2.66 -7.40 -11.27
N VAL A 222 2.05 -8.32 -10.51
CA VAL A 222 1.08 -8.02 -9.45
C VAL A 222 1.67 -8.48 -8.13
N VAL A 223 1.57 -7.66 -7.09
CA VAL A 223 2.00 -7.96 -5.73
C VAL A 223 0.79 -7.92 -4.80
N LEU A 224 0.43 -9.07 -4.25
CA LEU A 224 -0.63 -9.17 -3.25
C LEU A 224 -0.09 -8.71 -1.91
N CYS A 225 -0.75 -7.73 -1.32
CA CYS A 225 -0.33 -7.05 -0.09
C CYS A 225 -1.34 -7.24 1.04
N HIS A 226 -0.95 -6.86 2.25
CA HIS A 226 -1.79 -6.81 3.44
C HIS A 226 -2.50 -8.13 3.77
N LEU A 227 -1.80 -9.26 3.62
CA LEU A 227 -2.34 -10.58 3.93
C LEU A 227 -2.56 -10.74 5.43
N SER A 228 -3.73 -11.25 5.82
CA SER A 228 -4.04 -11.61 7.22
C SER A 228 -3.13 -12.74 7.70
N ALA A 229 -2.65 -12.64 8.94
CA ALA A 229 -1.92 -13.75 9.57
C ALA A 229 -2.82 -14.92 9.95
N ASP A 230 -4.09 -14.62 10.23
CA ASP A 230 -5.04 -15.59 10.76
C ASP A 230 -5.90 -16.22 9.66
N HIS A 231 -6.14 -15.49 8.58
CA HIS A 231 -7.12 -15.87 7.56
C HIS A 231 -6.54 -15.98 6.15
N ASN A 232 -5.21 -16.07 6.02
CA ASN A 232 -4.57 -16.24 4.71
C ASN A 232 -3.17 -16.87 4.81
N THR A 233 -2.68 -17.34 3.67
CA THR A 233 -1.27 -17.65 3.46
C THR A 233 -0.81 -17.07 2.12
N PRO A 234 0.48 -16.73 1.96
CA PRO A 234 1.01 -16.25 0.67
C PRO A 234 0.78 -17.22 -0.48
N GLU A 235 0.86 -18.52 -0.22
CA GLU A 235 0.65 -19.59 -1.20
C GLU A 235 -0.81 -19.64 -1.66
N LEU A 236 -1.75 -19.57 -0.71
CA LEU A 236 -3.19 -19.61 -0.98
C LEU A 236 -3.62 -18.36 -1.75
N ALA A 237 -3.21 -17.19 -1.30
CA ALA A 237 -3.51 -15.92 -1.99
C ALA A 237 -3.03 -15.95 -3.45
N ARG A 238 -1.76 -16.32 -3.69
CA ARG A 238 -1.21 -16.41 -5.05
C ARG A 238 -1.93 -17.45 -5.90
N ARG A 239 -2.21 -18.63 -5.35
CA ARG A 239 -2.91 -19.70 -6.07
C ARG A 239 -4.29 -19.24 -6.50
N THR A 240 -5.11 -18.72 -5.58
CA THR A 240 -6.47 -18.25 -5.86
C THR A 240 -6.49 -17.19 -6.95
N VAL A 241 -5.63 -16.17 -6.83
CA VAL A 241 -5.57 -15.07 -7.81
C VAL A 241 -5.09 -15.57 -9.18
N ARG A 242 -4.09 -16.46 -9.24
CA ARG A 242 -3.59 -17.02 -10.49
C ARG A 242 -4.62 -17.94 -11.17
N GLU A 243 -5.34 -18.77 -10.41
CA GLU A 243 -6.41 -19.61 -10.95
C GLU A 243 -7.52 -18.76 -11.57
N ILE A 244 -7.93 -17.67 -10.91
CA ILE A 244 -8.92 -16.74 -11.45
C ILE A 244 -8.40 -16.08 -12.73
N LEU A 245 -7.20 -15.49 -12.72
CA LEU A 245 -6.61 -14.88 -13.91
C LEU A 245 -6.50 -15.86 -15.07
N SER A 246 -6.03 -17.09 -14.81
CA SER A 246 -5.90 -18.16 -15.82
C SER A 246 -7.25 -18.54 -16.42
N GLY A 247 -8.31 -18.61 -15.60
CA GLY A 247 -9.67 -18.90 -16.06
C GLY A 247 -10.23 -17.89 -17.07
N TYR A 248 -9.66 -16.68 -17.09
CA TYR A 248 -10.00 -15.61 -18.05
C TYR A 248 -8.93 -15.42 -19.15
N GLY A 249 -7.93 -16.31 -19.25
CA GLY A 249 -6.89 -16.24 -20.27
C GLY A 249 -5.68 -15.36 -19.92
N PHE A 250 -5.55 -14.91 -18.66
CA PHE A 250 -4.47 -14.03 -18.17
C PHE A 250 -3.44 -14.74 -17.29
N GLY A 251 -3.26 -16.06 -17.48
CA GLY A 251 -2.36 -16.88 -16.66
C GLY A 251 -0.88 -16.47 -16.72
N ASP A 252 -0.48 -15.70 -17.75
CA ASP A 252 0.90 -15.22 -17.92
C ASP A 252 1.23 -14.00 -17.03
N VAL A 253 0.23 -13.36 -16.42
CA VAL A 253 0.47 -12.23 -15.50
C VAL A 253 1.19 -12.72 -14.24
N PRO A 254 2.41 -12.23 -13.95
CA PRO A 254 3.17 -12.68 -12.79
C PRO A 254 2.51 -12.20 -11.48
N VAL A 255 2.17 -13.13 -10.59
CA VAL A 255 1.55 -12.83 -9.28
C VAL A 255 2.51 -13.21 -8.15
N HIS A 256 2.83 -12.24 -7.31
CA HIS A 256 3.67 -12.35 -6.12
C HIS A 256 2.85 -12.02 -4.87
N ALA A 257 3.35 -12.40 -3.69
CA ALA A 257 2.83 -11.95 -2.42
C ALA A 257 3.92 -11.22 -1.64
N ALA A 258 3.57 -10.08 -1.06
CA ALA A 258 4.45 -9.35 -0.18
C ALA A 258 4.67 -10.13 1.13
N ARG A 259 5.84 -9.97 1.72
CA ARG A 259 6.20 -10.60 2.99
C ARG A 259 5.69 -9.77 4.17
N ARG A 260 5.24 -10.45 5.20
CA ARG A 260 4.91 -9.84 6.49
C ARG A 260 6.18 -9.40 7.23
N GLU A 261 7.19 -10.25 7.20
CA GLU A 261 8.48 -10.03 7.84
C GLU A 261 9.60 -10.09 6.80
N GLY A 262 10.55 -9.18 6.92
CA GLY A 262 11.64 -9.03 5.96
C GLY A 262 11.20 -8.37 4.63
N PRO A 263 12.16 -7.88 3.85
CA PRO A 263 11.87 -7.28 2.56
C PRO A 263 11.35 -8.31 1.58
N SER A 264 10.34 -7.93 0.82
CA SER A 264 9.91 -8.64 -0.36
C SER A 264 10.94 -8.46 -1.49
N ARG A 265 10.73 -9.17 -2.59
CA ARG A 265 11.49 -8.92 -3.81
C ARG A 265 11.40 -7.43 -4.20
N LYS A 266 12.50 -6.84 -4.61
CA LYS A 266 12.55 -5.54 -5.28
C LYS A 266 11.99 -5.70 -6.70
N PHE A 267 10.94 -4.97 -7.01
CA PHE A 267 10.33 -4.89 -8.34
C PHE A 267 10.91 -3.69 -9.06
N THR A 268 11.33 -3.91 -10.30
CA THR A 268 11.86 -2.85 -11.18
C THR A 268 11.03 -2.82 -12.45
N VAL A 269 10.49 -1.68 -12.78
CA VAL A 269 9.70 -1.40 -13.97
C VAL A 269 10.20 -0.15 -14.68
#